data_d6dc03bd219c755bcedae7d34c067e5c
#
_entry.id   d6dc03bd219c755bcedae7d34c067e5c
#
_cell.length_a   1.000
_cell.length_b   1.000
_cell.length_c   1.000
_cell.angle_alpha   90.00
_cell.angle_beta   90.00
_cell.angle_gamma   90.00
#
_symmetry.space_group_name_H-M   'P 1'
#
loop_
_entity.id
_entity.type
_entity.pdbx_description
1 polymer ?
#
loop_
_entity_poly.entity_id
_entity_poly.type
_entity_poly.pdbx_seq_one_letter_code
_entity_poly.pdbx_strand_id
1 'polypeptide(L)'
;MKVFDYEDVQLIPNKCIVNSRSECDTTVILGKHAFKMPIVPANMQTIINEPIAEFLAENGYFYIMHRFNGSTRIPFVKKMKERQWISSISVGVKKEECLFVEELAKQGLTPDYITIDIAHGHSNSVIEMIQRIKTRLPETFVIAGNVGTPEAVRELENAGADATKVGIGPGKVCITKIKTGFGTGGWQLAALRWCAKAARKPIIADGGIRTHGDIAKSIRFGATMVMIGSLFAGHEESSGETKIENGIAYKEYFGSASEFQKGEKKNIEGKKIWIQHKGSLKDTLIEMHQDLQSSISYAGGRDLEAIRKVDYVIVKNSIFNGDTI
;
A
#
# COMPACT_ATOMS: atom_id res chain seq x y z
N MET A 1 -8.35 13.63 19.85
CA MET A 1 -7.15 13.29 19.02
C MET A 1 -6.69 14.55 18.31
N LYS A 2 -5.37 14.83 18.23
CA LYS A 2 -4.84 15.94 17.40
C LYS A 2 -4.87 15.51 15.95
N VAL A 3 -5.56 16.27 15.09
CA VAL A 3 -5.73 15.97 13.66
C VAL A 3 -4.65 16.71 12.87
N PHE A 4 -4.00 15.98 11.94
CA PHE A 4 -2.99 16.45 10.99
C PHE A 4 -2.85 15.43 9.85
N ASP A 5 -2.34 15.86 8.72
CA ASP A 5 -2.03 14.98 7.59
C ASP A 5 -0.59 15.19 7.12
N TYR A 6 -0.20 14.58 6.03
CA TYR A 6 1.17 14.60 5.49
C TYR A 6 1.69 16.01 5.25
N GLU A 7 0.85 16.90 4.77
CA GLU A 7 1.20 18.31 4.49
C GLU A 7 1.51 19.12 5.75
N ASP A 8 0.93 18.73 6.89
CA ASP A 8 1.07 19.43 8.16
C ASP A 8 2.32 19.07 8.94
N VAL A 9 3.07 18.06 8.51
CA VAL A 9 4.19 17.49 9.29
C VAL A 9 5.50 17.65 8.57
N GLN A 10 6.53 18.07 9.32
CA GLN A 10 7.92 18.00 8.90
C GLN A 10 8.74 17.25 9.95
N LEU A 11 9.62 16.34 9.49
CA LEU A 11 10.54 15.62 10.36
C LEU A 11 11.74 16.51 10.68
N ILE A 12 12.21 16.48 11.93
CA ILE A 12 13.35 17.29 12.39
C ILE A 12 14.64 16.51 12.12
N PRO A 13 15.61 17.09 11.39
CA PRO A 13 16.85 16.39 11.07
C PRO A 13 17.75 16.24 12.31
N ASN A 14 18.45 15.12 12.38
CA ASN A 14 19.51 14.84 13.33
C ASN A 14 20.89 14.95 12.67
N LYS A 15 21.94 14.87 13.49
CA LYS A 15 23.32 14.82 12.98
C LYS A 15 23.52 13.60 12.09
N CYS A 16 23.92 13.83 10.83
CA CYS A 16 24.28 12.77 9.90
C CYS A 16 25.54 12.00 10.40
N ILE A 17 25.51 10.67 10.33
CA ILE A 17 26.59 9.78 10.76
C ILE A 17 27.15 8.90 9.65
N VAL A 18 26.67 9.07 8.42
CA VAL A 18 27.16 8.35 7.23
C VAL A 18 27.97 9.27 6.34
N ASN A 19 28.95 8.74 5.64
CA ASN A 19 29.76 9.49 4.68
C ASN A 19 29.06 9.61 3.34
N SER A 20 28.30 8.60 2.96
CA SER A 20 27.45 8.58 1.77
C SER A 20 26.05 8.09 2.10
N ARG A 21 25.03 8.67 1.49
CA ARG A 21 23.64 8.22 1.62
C ARG A 21 23.44 6.77 1.16
N SER A 22 24.27 6.32 0.22
CA SER A 22 24.28 4.94 -0.26
C SER A 22 24.64 3.88 0.80
N GLU A 23 25.19 4.31 1.95
CA GLU A 23 25.42 3.44 3.11
C GLU A 23 24.13 3.15 3.90
N CYS A 24 23.05 3.87 3.62
CA CYS A 24 21.78 3.71 4.33
C CYS A 24 20.98 2.51 3.79
N ASP A 25 20.60 1.61 4.68
CA ASP A 25 19.81 0.43 4.38
C ASP A 25 18.31 0.75 4.45
N THR A 26 17.61 0.53 3.34
CA THR A 26 16.17 0.71 3.21
C THR A 26 15.37 -0.59 3.39
N THR A 27 16.04 -1.68 3.70
CA THR A 27 15.44 -3.00 3.83
C THR A 27 14.39 -3.04 4.93
N VAL A 28 13.27 -3.69 4.65
CA VAL A 28 12.18 -3.92 5.58
C VAL A 28 11.84 -5.41 5.65
N ILE A 29 11.48 -5.88 6.84
CA ILE A 29 10.99 -7.24 7.05
C ILE A 29 9.47 -7.20 7.18
N LEU A 30 8.79 -8.06 6.40
CA LEU A 30 7.36 -8.32 6.54
C LEU A 30 7.14 -9.84 6.59
N GLY A 31 6.67 -10.35 7.72
CA GLY A 31 6.59 -11.79 7.96
C GLY A 31 7.96 -12.48 7.90
N LYS A 32 8.09 -13.47 7.02
CA LYS A 32 9.33 -14.27 6.88
C LYS A 32 10.31 -13.68 5.84
N HIS A 33 9.95 -12.64 5.12
CA HIS A 33 10.70 -12.12 3.98
C HIS A 33 11.19 -10.69 4.18
N ALA A 34 12.36 -10.42 3.60
CA ALA A 34 12.95 -9.09 3.54
C ALA A 34 12.72 -8.48 2.15
N PHE A 35 12.42 -7.19 2.09
CA PHE A 35 12.17 -6.44 0.86
C PHE A 35 13.09 -5.22 0.80
N LYS A 36 13.49 -4.82 -0.39
CA LYS A 36 14.43 -3.70 -0.62
C LYS A 36 13.95 -2.36 -0.05
N MET A 37 12.65 -2.12 -0.04
CA MET A 37 12.06 -0.88 0.45
C MET A 37 10.70 -1.14 1.11
N PRO A 38 10.29 -0.31 2.06
CA PRO A 38 9.01 -0.43 2.75
C PRO A 38 7.84 0.12 1.92
N ILE A 39 7.79 -0.20 0.64
CA ILE A 39 6.76 0.27 -0.30
C ILE A 39 6.02 -0.89 -0.93
N VAL A 40 4.78 -0.65 -1.30
CA VAL A 40 3.97 -1.58 -2.10
C VAL A 40 3.08 -0.80 -3.07
N PRO A 41 3.13 -1.06 -4.38
CA PRO A 41 2.16 -0.51 -5.32
C PRO A 41 0.74 -0.91 -4.94
N ALA A 42 -0.19 0.02 -5.02
CA ALA A 42 -1.59 -0.27 -4.70
C ALA A 42 -2.14 -1.38 -5.61
N ASN A 43 -2.86 -2.32 -5.02
CA ASN A 43 -3.43 -3.50 -5.68
C ASN A 43 -4.65 -3.15 -6.55
N MET A 44 -4.45 -2.23 -7.48
CA MET A 44 -5.44 -1.69 -8.40
C MET A 44 -5.14 -2.12 -9.82
N GLN A 45 -6.18 -2.42 -10.61
CA GLN A 45 -6.04 -2.92 -11.98
C GLN A 45 -5.23 -1.99 -12.90
N THR A 46 -5.28 -0.67 -12.67
CA THR A 46 -4.52 0.33 -13.45
C THR A 46 -3.08 0.55 -12.95
N ILE A 47 -2.65 -0.13 -11.89
CA ILE A 47 -1.32 0.03 -11.29
C ILE A 47 -0.49 -1.24 -11.41
N ILE A 48 -1.08 -2.39 -11.08
CA ILE A 48 -0.39 -3.67 -11.05
C ILE A 48 -1.04 -4.69 -11.99
N ASN A 49 -0.20 -5.43 -12.68
CA ASN A 49 -0.55 -6.57 -13.51
C ASN A 49 0.49 -7.69 -13.29
N GLU A 50 0.33 -8.83 -13.94
CA GLU A 50 1.27 -9.95 -13.78
C GLU A 50 2.72 -9.58 -14.15
N PRO A 51 3.02 -8.91 -15.29
CA PRO A 51 4.39 -8.50 -15.62
C PRO A 51 5.03 -7.59 -14.57
N ILE A 52 4.29 -6.62 -14.02
CA ILE A 52 4.79 -5.74 -12.95
C ILE A 52 5.04 -6.54 -11.67
N ALA A 53 4.12 -7.44 -11.31
CA ALA A 53 4.27 -8.29 -10.12
C ALA A 53 5.50 -9.20 -10.23
N GLU A 54 5.76 -9.78 -11.39
CA GLU A 54 6.95 -10.59 -11.68
C GLU A 54 8.22 -9.75 -11.56
N PHE A 55 8.24 -8.58 -12.19
CA PHE A 55 9.38 -7.65 -12.10
C PHE A 55 9.68 -7.25 -10.64
N LEU A 56 8.64 -6.93 -9.86
CA LEU A 56 8.81 -6.54 -8.45
C LEU A 56 9.34 -7.71 -7.62
N ALA A 57 8.79 -8.91 -7.79
CA ALA A 57 9.23 -10.12 -7.08
C ALA A 57 10.68 -10.47 -7.39
N GLU A 58 11.05 -10.49 -8.67
CA GLU A 58 12.41 -10.77 -9.14
C GLU A 58 13.43 -9.80 -8.57
N ASN A 59 13.04 -8.52 -8.40
CA ASN A 59 13.91 -7.47 -7.91
C ASN A 59 13.86 -7.24 -6.38
N GLY A 60 13.16 -8.11 -5.64
CA GLY A 60 13.10 -8.06 -4.16
C GLY A 60 12.20 -6.96 -3.61
N TYR A 61 11.21 -6.51 -4.37
CA TYR A 61 10.17 -5.59 -3.89
C TYR A 61 8.91 -6.35 -3.50
N PHE A 62 8.19 -5.82 -2.50
CA PHE A 62 6.89 -6.35 -2.16
C PHE A 62 5.83 -5.86 -3.13
N TYR A 63 4.88 -6.73 -3.44
CA TYR A 63 3.70 -6.41 -4.24
C TYR A 63 2.46 -7.12 -3.70
N ILE A 64 1.29 -6.64 -4.07
CA ILE A 64 0.01 -7.31 -3.84
C ILE A 64 -0.74 -7.33 -5.18
N MET A 65 -0.96 -8.52 -5.75
CA MET A 65 -1.72 -8.66 -6.98
C MET A 65 -3.20 -8.37 -6.73
N HIS A 66 -3.84 -7.60 -7.60
CA HIS A 66 -5.26 -7.29 -7.50
C HIS A 66 -6.15 -8.52 -7.70
N ARG A 67 -7.40 -8.48 -7.21
CA ARG A 67 -8.35 -9.61 -7.23
C ARG A 67 -9.31 -9.65 -8.44
N PHE A 68 -9.20 -8.70 -9.36
CA PHE A 68 -10.22 -8.49 -10.41
C PHE A 68 -10.13 -9.45 -11.60
N ASN A 69 -9.04 -10.20 -11.76
CA ASN A 69 -8.88 -11.23 -12.78
C ASN A 69 -9.03 -12.64 -12.16
N GLY A 70 -10.25 -13.04 -11.84
CA GLY A 70 -10.52 -14.29 -11.11
C GLY A 70 -9.92 -15.55 -11.76
N SER A 71 -9.95 -15.66 -13.10
CA SER A 71 -9.45 -16.83 -13.83
C SER A 71 -7.93 -16.97 -13.84
N THR A 72 -7.17 -15.88 -13.64
CA THR A 72 -5.70 -15.92 -13.73
C THR A 72 -5.02 -16.09 -12.36
N ARG A 73 -5.73 -15.90 -11.25
CA ARG A 73 -5.12 -15.91 -9.89
C ARG A 73 -4.46 -17.24 -9.52
N ILE A 74 -5.09 -18.39 -9.79
CA ILE A 74 -4.49 -19.71 -9.52
C ILE A 74 -3.28 -19.97 -10.43
N PRO A 75 -3.35 -19.80 -11.75
CA PRO A 75 -2.18 -19.87 -12.63
C PRO A 75 -1.04 -18.95 -12.19
N PHE A 76 -1.35 -17.71 -11.78
CA PHE A 76 -0.36 -16.77 -11.27
C PHE A 76 0.35 -17.29 -10.02
N VAL A 77 -0.37 -17.79 -9.01
CA VAL A 77 0.23 -18.36 -7.80
C VAL A 77 1.14 -19.55 -8.14
N LYS A 78 0.72 -20.43 -9.05
CA LYS A 78 1.55 -21.56 -9.53
C LYS A 78 2.84 -21.07 -10.16
N LYS A 79 2.76 -20.14 -11.10
CA LYS A 79 3.89 -19.54 -11.79
C LYS A 79 4.90 -18.90 -10.83
N MET A 80 4.43 -18.14 -9.84
CA MET A 80 5.31 -17.52 -8.84
C MET A 80 6.03 -18.58 -8.01
N LYS A 81 5.34 -19.63 -7.60
CA LYS A 81 5.95 -20.74 -6.84
C LYS A 81 6.96 -21.54 -7.67
N GLU A 82 6.66 -21.83 -8.92
CA GLU A 82 7.58 -22.51 -9.84
C GLU A 82 8.89 -21.73 -10.04
N ARG A 83 8.81 -20.40 -10.04
CA ARG A 83 9.96 -19.49 -10.11
C ARG A 83 10.65 -19.24 -8.77
N GLN A 84 10.14 -19.82 -7.68
CA GLN A 84 10.59 -19.55 -6.31
C GLN A 84 10.53 -18.05 -5.92
N TRP A 85 9.58 -17.36 -6.50
CA TRP A 85 9.27 -15.98 -6.19
C TRP A 85 8.13 -15.89 -5.18
N ILE A 86 8.09 -14.78 -4.45
CA ILE A 86 7.01 -14.51 -3.50
C ILE A 86 5.68 -14.44 -4.24
N SER A 87 4.70 -15.21 -3.77
CA SER A 87 3.32 -15.19 -4.24
C SER A 87 2.44 -14.36 -3.31
N SER A 88 1.98 -13.20 -3.77
CA SER A 88 1.13 -12.28 -3.01
C SER A 88 -0.10 -11.89 -3.83
N ILE A 89 -1.28 -12.19 -3.29
CA ILE A 89 -2.57 -11.97 -3.94
C ILE A 89 -3.53 -11.24 -3.03
N SER A 90 -4.63 -10.74 -3.59
CA SER A 90 -5.75 -10.19 -2.80
C SER A 90 -7.05 -10.94 -3.02
N VAL A 91 -7.90 -10.91 -2.01
CA VAL A 91 -9.24 -11.52 -2.00
C VAL A 91 -10.27 -10.55 -1.43
N GLY A 92 -11.52 -10.74 -1.81
CA GLY A 92 -12.68 -10.12 -1.16
C GLY A 92 -13.26 -11.00 -0.05
N VAL A 93 -14.54 -10.79 0.28
CA VAL A 93 -15.25 -11.55 1.34
C VAL A 93 -16.53 -12.22 0.85
N LYS A 94 -16.85 -12.14 -0.44
CA LYS A 94 -18.05 -12.77 -1.01
C LYS A 94 -17.85 -14.28 -1.13
N LYS A 95 -18.95 -14.99 -1.40
CA LYS A 95 -18.98 -16.46 -1.50
C LYS A 95 -17.94 -17.00 -2.50
N GLU A 96 -17.80 -16.37 -3.66
CA GLU A 96 -16.83 -16.76 -4.68
C GLU A 96 -15.37 -16.68 -4.17
N GLU A 97 -15.07 -15.70 -3.31
CA GLU A 97 -13.74 -15.55 -2.70
C GLU A 97 -13.49 -16.62 -1.62
N CYS A 98 -14.54 -16.99 -0.87
CA CYS A 98 -14.46 -18.13 0.06
C CYS A 98 -14.14 -19.43 -0.69
N LEU A 99 -14.83 -19.69 -1.82
CA LEU A 99 -14.59 -20.85 -2.67
C LEU A 99 -13.18 -20.82 -3.30
N PHE A 100 -12.68 -19.66 -3.64
CA PHE A 100 -11.32 -19.50 -4.15
C PHE A 100 -10.26 -19.91 -3.10
N VAL A 101 -10.42 -19.53 -1.83
CA VAL A 101 -9.54 -19.96 -0.73
C VAL A 101 -9.59 -21.47 -0.54
N GLU A 102 -10.78 -22.08 -0.60
CA GLU A 102 -10.93 -23.55 -0.52
C GLU A 102 -10.25 -24.25 -1.69
N GLU A 103 -10.34 -23.68 -2.91
CA GLU A 103 -9.71 -24.24 -4.09
C GLU A 103 -8.18 -24.16 -4.04
N LEU A 104 -7.61 -23.06 -3.53
CA LEU A 104 -6.17 -22.98 -3.25
C LEU A 104 -5.72 -24.10 -2.31
N ALA A 105 -6.42 -24.28 -1.20
CA ALA A 105 -6.11 -25.33 -0.22
C ALA A 105 -6.23 -26.73 -0.83
N LYS A 106 -7.29 -27.00 -1.59
CA LYS A 106 -7.51 -28.28 -2.29
C LYS A 106 -6.39 -28.61 -3.27
N GLN A 107 -5.85 -27.61 -3.95
CA GLN A 107 -4.73 -27.77 -4.89
C GLN A 107 -3.36 -27.79 -4.19
N GLY A 108 -3.28 -27.69 -2.87
CA GLY A 108 -2.02 -27.61 -2.13
C GLY A 108 -1.23 -26.32 -2.41
N LEU A 109 -1.91 -25.27 -2.87
CA LEU A 109 -1.31 -23.98 -3.17
C LEU A 109 -1.43 -23.06 -1.96
N THR A 110 -0.30 -22.69 -1.38
CA THR A 110 -0.22 -21.77 -0.24
C THR A 110 0.49 -20.49 -0.68
N PRO A 111 -0.22 -19.39 -1.00
CA PRO A 111 0.42 -18.12 -1.26
C PRO A 111 1.19 -17.64 -0.02
N ASP A 112 2.31 -16.94 -0.23
CA ASP A 112 3.08 -16.37 0.88
C ASP A 112 2.27 -15.28 1.60
N TYR A 113 1.52 -14.49 0.82
CA TYR A 113 0.67 -13.41 1.34
C TYR A 113 -0.72 -13.46 0.72
N ILE A 114 -1.75 -13.27 1.55
CA ILE A 114 -3.12 -12.98 1.10
C ILE A 114 -3.58 -11.69 1.76
N THR A 115 -3.97 -10.71 0.93
CA THR A 115 -4.55 -9.45 1.39
C THR A 115 -6.06 -9.50 1.25
N ILE A 116 -6.79 -9.37 2.36
CA ILE A 116 -8.24 -9.16 2.35
C ILE A 116 -8.48 -7.66 2.09
N ASP A 117 -9.04 -7.35 0.90
CA ASP A 117 -9.14 -5.98 0.40
C ASP A 117 -10.59 -5.52 0.29
N ILE A 118 -11.07 -4.84 1.33
CA ILE A 118 -12.44 -4.35 1.48
C ILE A 118 -12.41 -2.88 1.89
N ALA A 119 -13.24 -2.04 1.27
CA ALA A 119 -13.29 -0.60 1.52
C ALA A 119 -13.52 -0.25 3.00
N HIS A 120 -14.35 -1.02 3.71
CA HIS A 120 -14.54 -0.96 5.15
C HIS A 120 -14.27 -2.34 5.76
N GLY A 121 -13.01 -2.56 6.16
CA GLY A 121 -12.53 -3.85 6.65
C GLY A 121 -12.92 -4.21 8.08
N HIS A 122 -13.45 -3.29 8.86
CA HIS A 122 -13.96 -3.57 10.21
C HIS A 122 -15.35 -4.18 10.13
N SER A 123 -15.42 -5.46 9.79
CA SER A 123 -16.69 -6.18 9.58
C SER A 123 -16.56 -7.68 9.89
N ASN A 124 -17.68 -8.30 10.27
CA ASN A 124 -17.75 -9.73 10.55
C ASN A 124 -17.27 -10.58 9.37
N SER A 125 -17.62 -10.19 8.14
CA SER A 125 -17.23 -10.93 6.94
C SER A 125 -15.69 -10.91 6.70
N VAL A 126 -15.00 -9.86 7.10
CA VAL A 126 -13.52 -9.81 7.07
C VAL A 126 -12.94 -10.69 8.16
N ILE A 127 -13.50 -10.68 9.37
CA ILE A 127 -13.10 -11.55 10.49
C ILE A 127 -13.25 -13.02 10.08
N GLU A 128 -14.39 -13.41 9.53
CA GLU A 128 -14.66 -14.78 9.04
C GLU A 128 -13.67 -15.19 7.95
N MET A 129 -13.32 -14.28 7.02
CA MET A 129 -12.36 -14.55 5.96
C MET A 129 -10.93 -14.73 6.52
N ILE A 130 -10.52 -13.94 7.52
CA ILE A 130 -9.23 -14.11 8.22
C ILE A 130 -9.18 -15.52 8.84
N GLN A 131 -10.19 -15.89 9.59
CA GLN A 131 -10.27 -17.20 10.26
C GLN A 131 -10.27 -18.34 9.26
N ARG A 132 -10.99 -18.20 8.14
CA ARG A 132 -10.99 -19.17 7.04
C ARG A 132 -9.60 -19.36 6.45
N ILE A 133 -8.91 -18.28 6.10
CA ILE A 133 -7.55 -18.36 5.52
C ILE A 133 -6.62 -19.01 6.54
N LYS A 134 -6.64 -18.59 7.80
CA LYS A 134 -5.78 -19.19 8.84
C LYS A 134 -6.05 -20.66 9.09
N THR A 135 -7.29 -21.12 8.91
CA THR A 135 -7.66 -22.54 9.04
C THR A 135 -7.23 -23.35 7.83
N ARG A 136 -7.40 -22.84 6.61
CA ARG A 136 -7.15 -23.55 5.36
C ARG A 136 -5.73 -23.46 4.85
N LEU A 137 -5.08 -22.32 5.10
CA LEU A 137 -3.74 -21.97 4.62
C LEU A 137 -2.93 -21.37 5.80
N PRO A 138 -2.62 -22.15 6.84
CA PRO A 138 -2.06 -21.65 8.12
C PRO A 138 -0.70 -20.94 7.96
N GLU A 139 0.08 -21.29 6.96
CA GLU A 139 1.40 -20.69 6.68
C GLU A 139 1.31 -19.34 5.96
N THR A 140 0.15 -19.00 5.41
CA THR A 140 -0.04 -17.73 4.68
C THR A 140 -0.02 -16.55 5.65
N PHE A 141 0.74 -15.52 5.30
CA PHE A 141 0.72 -14.23 5.99
C PHE A 141 -0.52 -13.44 5.54
N VAL A 142 -1.41 -13.14 6.47
CA VAL A 142 -2.70 -12.48 6.19
C VAL A 142 -2.62 -11.00 6.50
N ILE A 143 -2.82 -10.18 5.46
CA ILE A 143 -2.99 -8.73 5.56
C ILE A 143 -4.48 -8.42 5.48
N ALA A 144 -5.03 -7.68 6.44
CA ALA A 144 -6.46 -7.36 6.46
C ALA A 144 -6.72 -5.86 6.47
N GLY A 145 -7.67 -5.42 5.68
CA GLY A 145 -8.06 -4.01 5.59
C GLY A 145 -9.25 -3.74 4.66
N ASN A 146 -9.65 -2.46 4.56
CA ASN A 146 -8.99 -1.30 5.16
C ASN A 146 -9.67 -0.87 6.46
N VAL A 147 -8.88 -0.38 7.37
CA VAL A 147 -9.35 0.10 8.68
C VAL A 147 -8.87 1.52 8.96
N GLY A 148 -9.48 2.21 9.92
CA GLY A 148 -9.12 3.58 10.29
C GLY A 148 -9.16 3.86 11.79
N THR A 149 -9.37 2.84 12.63
CA THR A 149 -9.48 2.99 14.10
C THR A 149 -8.64 1.94 14.85
N PRO A 150 -8.19 2.25 16.08
CA PRO A 150 -7.47 1.29 16.93
C PRO A 150 -8.27 0.05 17.28
N GLU A 151 -9.58 0.18 17.45
CA GLU A 151 -10.50 -0.92 17.73
C GLU A 151 -10.48 -1.92 16.58
N ALA A 152 -10.61 -1.43 15.34
CA ALA A 152 -10.56 -2.25 14.14
C ALA A 152 -9.22 -3.00 14.01
N VAL A 153 -8.10 -2.31 14.24
CA VAL A 153 -6.76 -2.93 14.22
C VAL A 153 -6.70 -4.10 15.20
N ARG A 154 -7.07 -3.86 16.47
CA ARG A 154 -7.03 -4.92 17.51
C ARG A 154 -7.94 -6.08 17.19
N GLU A 155 -9.14 -5.82 16.69
CA GLU A 155 -10.11 -6.87 16.38
C GLU A 155 -9.64 -7.76 15.23
N LEU A 156 -9.09 -7.17 14.16
CA LEU A 156 -8.53 -7.95 13.05
C LEU A 156 -7.27 -8.74 13.47
N GLU A 157 -6.40 -8.16 14.29
CA GLU A 157 -5.24 -8.88 14.86
C GLU A 157 -5.70 -10.05 15.73
N ASN A 158 -6.72 -9.87 16.56
CA ASN A 158 -7.28 -10.93 17.42
C ASN A 158 -7.96 -12.02 16.58
N ALA A 159 -8.53 -11.70 15.43
CA ALA A 159 -9.08 -12.66 14.48
C ALA A 159 -8.00 -13.50 13.77
N GLY A 160 -6.73 -13.10 13.84
CA GLY A 160 -5.60 -13.82 13.26
C GLY A 160 -4.90 -13.11 12.10
N ALA A 161 -5.24 -11.85 11.78
CA ALA A 161 -4.49 -11.08 10.80
C ALA A 161 -3.03 -10.90 11.25
N ASP A 162 -2.07 -11.01 10.34
CA ASP A 162 -0.64 -10.83 10.59
C ASP A 162 -0.18 -9.39 10.35
N ALA A 163 -0.97 -8.63 9.59
CA ALA A 163 -0.82 -7.19 9.42
C ALA A 163 -2.17 -6.54 9.13
N THR A 164 -2.29 -5.24 9.43
CA THR A 164 -3.48 -4.46 9.09
C THR A 164 -3.16 -3.35 8.10
N LYS A 165 -4.07 -3.09 7.16
CA LYS A 165 -3.96 -2.02 6.17
C LYS A 165 -4.81 -0.84 6.62
N VAL A 166 -4.15 0.28 6.97
CA VAL A 166 -4.76 1.48 7.56
C VAL A 166 -4.91 2.57 6.52
N GLY A 167 -6.16 2.97 6.26
CA GLY A 167 -6.50 4.03 5.33
C GLY A 167 -7.85 3.81 4.66
N ILE A 168 -8.82 4.67 4.94
CA ILE A 168 -10.15 4.63 4.32
C ILE A 168 -10.30 5.88 3.45
N GLY A 169 -10.16 5.71 2.14
CA GLY A 169 -10.39 6.76 1.16
C GLY A 169 -9.42 7.95 1.12
N PRO A 170 -8.13 7.86 1.55
CA PRO A 170 -7.20 8.99 1.44
C PRO A 170 -6.58 9.10 0.03
N GLY A 171 -6.75 8.09 -0.82
CA GLY A 171 -6.17 8.02 -2.16
C GLY A 171 -6.72 9.08 -3.12
N LYS A 172 -5.91 9.46 -4.12
CA LYS A 172 -6.22 10.53 -5.11
C LYS A 172 -7.50 10.27 -5.92
N VAL A 173 -7.84 9.00 -6.16
CA VAL A 173 -9.03 8.59 -6.91
C VAL A 173 -10.18 8.12 -6.03
N CYS A 174 -10.01 8.14 -4.70
CA CYS A 174 -11.08 7.84 -3.75
C CYS A 174 -12.00 9.05 -3.55
N ILE A 175 -13.31 8.78 -3.49
CA ILE A 175 -14.35 9.78 -3.17
C ILE A 175 -15.23 9.34 -1.99
N THR A 176 -14.77 8.36 -1.21
CA THR A 176 -15.50 7.80 -0.07
C THR A 176 -16.00 8.89 0.89
N LYS A 177 -15.12 9.81 1.31
CA LYS A 177 -15.51 10.90 2.22
C LYS A 177 -16.60 11.81 1.65
N ILE A 178 -16.61 12.02 0.33
CA ILE A 178 -17.62 12.86 -0.34
C ILE A 178 -18.97 12.14 -0.41
N LYS A 179 -18.94 10.82 -0.58
CA LYS A 179 -20.14 10.00 -0.74
C LYS A 179 -20.77 9.57 0.57
N THR A 180 -19.95 9.32 1.59
CA THR A 180 -20.39 8.69 2.85
C THR A 180 -20.22 9.57 4.08
N GLY A 181 -19.39 10.62 4.01
CA GLY A 181 -18.97 11.41 5.17
C GLY A 181 -17.88 10.75 6.03
N PHE A 182 -17.52 9.49 5.72
CA PHE A 182 -16.50 8.73 6.45
C PHE A 182 -15.18 8.66 5.68
N GLY A 183 -14.08 8.43 6.42
CA GLY A 183 -12.77 8.20 5.84
C GLY A 183 -11.64 8.84 6.64
N THR A 184 -10.42 8.57 6.19
CA THR A 184 -9.18 9.10 6.78
C THR A 184 -8.53 10.19 5.91
N GLY A 185 -9.12 10.50 4.75
CA GLY A 185 -8.59 11.53 3.84
C GLY A 185 -8.65 12.93 4.46
N GLY A 186 -7.49 13.61 4.54
CA GLY A 186 -7.27 14.88 5.23
C GLY A 186 -6.77 14.72 6.67
N TRP A 187 -6.63 13.47 7.16
CA TRP A 187 -6.06 13.14 8.46
C TRP A 187 -5.44 11.74 8.52
N GLN A 188 -5.04 11.23 7.37
CA GLN A 188 -4.50 9.86 7.22
C GLN A 188 -3.28 9.63 8.12
N LEU A 189 -2.36 10.58 8.21
CA LEU A 189 -1.16 10.43 9.04
C LEU A 189 -1.50 10.41 10.54
N ALA A 190 -2.50 11.18 10.98
CA ALA A 190 -3.02 11.13 12.34
C ALA A 190 -3.74 9.80 12.63
N ALA A 191 -4.52 9.27 11.67
CA ALA A 191 -5.16 7.97 11.78
C ALA A 191 -4.12 6.84 11.90
N LEU A 192 -3.08 6.89 11.08
CA LEU A 192 -1.96 5.95 11.14
C LEU A 192 -1.32 5.93 12.53
N ARG A 193 -0.95 7.11 13.05
CA ARG A 193 -0.40 7.24 14.41
C ARG A 193 -1.34 6.69 15.48
N TRP A 194 -2.62 6.94 15.33
CA TRP A 194 -3.63 6.48 16.29
C TRP A 194 -3.75 4.97 16.29
N CYS A 195 -3.83 4.36 15.10
CA CYS A 195 -3.85 2.90 14.92
C CYS A 195 -2.55 2.23 15.39
N ALA A 196 -1.38 2.81 15.05
CA ALA A 196 -0.08 2.26 15.40
C ALA A 196 0.14 2.14 16.92
N LYS A 197 -0.46 3.02 17.72
CA LYS A 197 -0.40 2.92 19.19
C LYS A 197 -1.13 1.70 19.76
N ALA A 198 -2.07 1.15 19.02
CA ALA A 198 -2.85 -0.01 19.42
C ALA A 198 -2.36 -1.32 18.78
N ALA A 199 -1.65 -1.21 17.68
CA ALA A 199 -1.17 -2.34 16.91
C ALA A 199 -0.06 -3.10 17.66
N ARG A 200 -0.11 -4.42 17.56
CA ARG A 200 0.93 -5.37 18.01
C ARG A 200 1.65 -6.02 16.84
N LYS A 201 1.11 -5.87 15.64
CA LYS A 201 1.58 -6.45 14.40
C LYS A 201 1.85 -5.35 13.37
N PRO A 202 2.53 -5.64 12.25
CA PRO A 202 2.83 -4.67 11.22
C PRO A 202 1.59 -3.91 10.72
N ILE A 203 1.79 -2.63 10.39
CA ILE A 203 0.79 -1.79 9.72
C ILE A 203 1.28 -1.42 8.33
N ILE A 204 0.39 -1.52 7.36
CA ILE A 204 0.57 -0.95 6.02
C ILE A 204 -0.22 0.36 5.95
N ALA A 205 0.47 1.49 5.80
CA ALA A 205 -0.18 2.78 5.56
C ALA A 205 -0.69 2.83 4.11
N ASP A 206 -2.00 2.93 3.91
CA ASP A 206 -2.60 2.86 2.59
C ASP A 206 -3.22 4.17 2.15
N GLY A 207 -2.58 4.80 1.16
CA GLY A 207 -3.04 5.99 0.48
C GLY A 207 -2.68 7.31 1.16
N GLY A 208 -2.90 8.41 0.43
CA GLY A 208 -2.52 9.75 0.85
C GLY A 208 -1.07 10.13 0.52
N ILE A 209 -0.26 9.20 0.05
CA ILE A 209 1.14 9.40 -0.32
C ILE A 209 1.19 10.14 -1.65
N ARG A 210 1.83 11.31 -1.67
CA ARG A 210 1.93 12.20 -2.83
C ARG A 210 3.36 12.52 -3.22
N THR A 211 4.28 12.43 -2.26
CA THR A 211 5.72 12.67 -2.43
C THR A 211 6.51 11.53 -1.80
N HIS A 212 7.78 11.39 -2.18
CA HIS A 212 8.66 10.38 -1.59
C HIS A 212 8.90 10.64 -0.08
N GLY A 213 8.90 11.91 0.35
CA GLY A 213 9.01 12.28 1.76
C GLY A 213 7.86 11.76 2.63
N ASP A 214 6.69 11.51 2.05
CA ASP A 214 5.55 10.95 2.78
C ASP A 214 5.78 9.50 3.19
N ILE A 215 6.68 8.78 2.51
CA ILE A 215 7.12 7.42 2.90
C ILE A 215 7.82 7.50 4.26
N ALA A 216 8.79 8.41 4.42
CA ALA A 216 9.50 8.61 5.68
C ALA A 216 8.55 9.06 6.80
N LYS A 217 7.60 9.96 6.52
CA LYS A 217 6.56 10.36 7.47
C LYS A 217 5.70 9.17 7.90
N SER A 218 5.28 8.31 6.98
CA SER A 218 4.52 7.10 7.29
C SER A 218 5.29 6.17 8.23
N ILE A 219 6.58 5.93 7.97
CA ILE A 219 7.46 5.12 8.83
C ILE A 219 7.57 5.74 10.21
N ARG A 220 7.78 7.06 10.30
CA ARG A 220 7.84 7.79 11.58
C ARG A 220 6.57 7.62 12.41
N PHE A 221 5.43 7.53 11.78
CA PHE A 221 4.14 7.40 12.44
C PHE A 221 3.64 5.96 12.61
N GLY A 222 4.51 4.97 12.36
CA GLY A 222 4.31 3.57 12.74
C GLY A 222 4.02 2.60 11.61
N ALA A 223 4.10 3.02 10.35
CA ALA A 223 4.00 2.10 9.23
C ALA A 223 5.23 1.17 9.15
N THR A 224 4.98 -0.10 8.86
CA THR A 224 6.00 -1.06 8.41
C THR A 224 6.16 -0.99 6.90
N MET A 225 5.04 -0.91 6.18
CA MET A 225 4.99 -0.76 4.73
C MET A 225 4.08 0.41 4.36
N VAL A 226 4.29 0.96 3.17
CA VAL A 226 3.54 2.10 2.64
C VAL A 226 2.95 1.73 1.28
N MET A 227 1.63 1.67 1.19
CA MET A 227 0.94 1.39 -0.07
C MET A 227 0.69 2.69 -0.83
N ILE A 228 1.11 2.70 -2.10
CA ILE A 228 1.18 3.89 -2.93
C ILE A 228 0.40 3.67 -4.23
N GLY A 229 -0.55 4.54 -4.51
CA GLY A 229 -1.33 4.55 -5.75
C GLY A 229 -0.77 5.50 -6.80
N SER A 230 -0.96 6.80 -6.61
CA SER A 230 -0.73 7.80 -7.66
C SER A 230 0.72 7.95 -8.11
N LEU A 231 1.72 7.67 -7.27
CA LEU A 231 3.12 7.70 -7.67
C LEU A 231 3.48 6.51 -8.57
N PHE A 232 2.79 5.38 -8.42
CA PHE A 232 2.95 4.20 -9.29
C PHE A 232 2.00 4.16 -10.49
N ALA A 233 1.05 5.09 -10.59
CA ALA A 233 0.23 5.25 -11.78
C ALA A 233 0.97 6.08 -12.84
N GLY A 234 0.73 5.80 -14.11
CA GLY A 234 1.26 6.59 -15.22
C GLY A 234 2.58 6.08 -15.82
N HIS A 235 3.07 4.93 -15.42
CA HIS A 235 4.27 4.32 -16.00
C HIS A 235 3.98 3.58 -17.30
N GLU A 236 5.04 3.34 -18.09
CA GLU A 236 4.97 2.57 -19.34
C GLU A 236 4.33 1.21 -19.12
N GLU A 237 4.73 0.54 -18.05
CA GLU A 237 4.33 -0.81 -17.70
C GLU A 237 2.89 -0.88 -17.14
N SER A 238 2.32 0.25 -16.69
CA SER A 238 0.98 0.24 -16.10
C SER A 238 -0.09 -0.14 -17.12
N SER A 239 -1.07 -0.94 -16.68
CA SER A 239 -2.11 -1.54 -17.53
C SER A 239 -3.22 -0.58 -17.95
N GLY A 240 -3.27 0.63 -17.41
CA GLY A 240 -4.25 1.65 -17.83
C GLY A 240 -4.07 2.05 -19.29
N GLU A 241 -5.17 2.40 -19.96
CA GLU A 241 -5.15 2.90 -21.34
C GLU A 241 -4.24 4.12 -21.48
N THR A 242 -3.62 4.24 -22.66
CA THR A 242 -2.80 5.41 -23.00
C THR A 242 -3.58 6.30 -23.98
N LYS A 243 -3.66 7.60 -23.70
CA LYS A 243 -4.14 8.60 -24.67
C LYS A 243 -3.05 9.64 -24.91
N ILE A 244 -3.05 10.21 -26.10
CA ILE A 244 -2.21 11.35 -26.46
C ILE A 244 -3.11 12.58 -26.62
N GLU A 245 -2.78 13.67 -25.95
CA GLU A 245 -3.50 14.91 -25.99
C GLU A 245 -2.48 16.07 -26.09
N ASN A 246 -2.56 16.88 -27.14
CA ASN A 246 -1.60 17.95 -27.42
C ASN A 246 -0.11 17.48 -27.44
N GLY A 247 0.15 16.28 -27.96
CA GLY A 247 1.49 15.71 -28.01
C GLY A 247 2.00 15.12 -26.68
N ILE A 248 1.21 15.17 -25.62
CA ILE A 248 1.54 14.63 -24.29
C ILE A 248 0.80 13.32 -24.08
N ALA A 249 1.53 12.29 -23.67
CA ALA A 249 0.94 10.99 -23.33
C ALA A 249 0.40 11.00 -21.89
N TYR A 250 -0.78 10.40 -21.71
CA TYR A 250 -1.44 10.20 -20.41
C TYR A 250 -1.84 8.75 -20.24
N LYS A 251 -1.76 8.26 -19.01
CA LYS A 251 -2.24 6.93 -18.59
C LYS A 251 -3.52 7.06 -17.77
N GLU A 252 -4.42 6.14 -18.00
CA GLU A 252 -5.64 5.99 -17.22
C GLU A 252 -5.35 5.54 -15.80
N TYR A 253 -6.04 6.14 -14.82
CA TYR A 253 -5.96 5.75 -13.41
C TYR A 253 -7.34 5.85 -12.76
N PHE A 254 -7.86 4.74 -12.23
CA PHE A 254 -9.16 4.70 -11.55
C PHE A 254 -9.13 3.86 -10.28
N GLY A 255 -10.03 4.19 -9.35
CA GLY A 255 -10.16 3.53 -8.07
C GLY A 255 -10.84 2.16 -8.17
N SER A 256 -10.47 1.23 -7.28
CA SER A 256 -11.07 -0.12 -7.18
C SER A 256 -12.58 -0.09 -6.92
N ALA A 257 -13.11 0.97 -6.31
CA ALA A 257 -14.54 1.17 -6.08
C ALA A 257 -15.19 2.12 -7.12
N SER A 258 -14.58 2.32 -8.29
CA SER A 258 -15.15 3.12 -9.39
C SER A 258 -16.15 2.32 -10.23
N GLU A 259 -17.00 3.03 -10.99
CA GLU A 259 -17.89 2.41 -11.98
C GLU A 259 -17.10 1.66 -13.08
N PHE A 260 -15.91 2.15 -13.41
CA PHE A 260 -15.02 1.56 -14.41
C PHE A 260 -14.52 0.18 -13.97
N GLN A 261 -14.22 0.00 -12.67
CA GLN A 261 -13.83 -1.28 -12.12
C GLN A 261 -15.00 -2.23 -11.89
N LYS A 262 -16.15 -1.70 -11.45
CA LYS A 262 -17.33 -2.51 -11.11
C LYS A 262 -18.17 -2.88 -12.33
N GLY A 263 -18.07 -2.13 -13.41
CA GLY A 263 -18.95 -2.25 -14.58
C GLY A 263 -20.40 -1.82 -14.33
N GLU A 264 -20.69 -1.25 -13.16
CA GLU A 264 -22.02 -0.77 -12.76
C GLU A 264 -21.94 0.53 -11.93
N LYS A 265 -23.02 1.32 -11.91
CA LYS A 265 -23.12 2.59 -11.16
C LYS A 265 -23.71 2.40 -9.75
N LYS A 266 -23.29 1.36 -9.03
CA LYS A 266 -23.80 1.05 -7.69
C LYS A 266 -22.68 1.18 -6.64
N ASN A 267 -22.96 1.92 -5.56
CA ASN A 267 -22.02 2.15 -4.45
C ASN A 267 -20.64 2.63 -4.93
N ILE A 268 -20.64 3.69 -5.75
CA ILE A 268 -19.40 4.24 -6.33
C ILE A 268 -18.70 5.12 -5.32
N GLU A 269 -17.45 4.77 -4.98
CA GLU A 269 -16.55 5.48 -4.08
C GLU A 269 -15.18 5.78 -4.71
N GLY A 270 -15.05 5.53 -6.02
CA GLY A 270 -13.84 5.83 -6.81
C GLY A 270 -14.17 6.63 -8.06
N LYS A 271 -13.19 7.40 -8.52
CA LYS A 271 -13.25 8.13 -9.79
C LYS A 271 -12.14 7.69 -10.73
N LYS A 272 -12.24 8.08 -12.00
CA LYS A 272 -11.23 7.96 -13.04
C LYS A 272 -10.58 9.30 -13.28
N ILE A 273 -9.27 9.29 -13.45
CA ILE A 273 -8.48 10.45 -13.89
C ILE A 273 -7.43 9.99 -14.92
N TRP A 274 -6.86 10.95 -15.61
CA TRP A 274 -5.69 10.75 -16.47
C TRP A 274 -4.47 11.32 -15.79
N ILE A 275 -3.39 10.56 -15.77
CA ILE A 275 -2.09 10.98 -15.20
C ILE A 275 -1.09 11.06 -16.35
N GLN A 276 -0.33 12.15 -16.40
CA GLN A 276 0.74 12.30 -17.37
C GLN A 276 1.70 11.11 -17.27
N HIS A 277 2.13 10.62 -18.42
CA HIS A 277 3.10 9.52 -18.54
C HIS A 277 4.42 9.88 -17.84
N LYS A 278 4.96 8.95 -17.07
CA LYS A 278 6.13 9.18 -16.20
C LYS A 278 7.40 8.42 -16.63
N GLY A 279 7.34 7.68 -17.74
CA GLY A 279 8.44 6.80 -18.15
C GLY A 279 8.43 5.46 -17.39
N SER A 280 9.61 4.89 -17.18
CA SER A 280 9.78 3.55 -16.62
C SER A 280 9.50 3.49 -15.11
N LEU A 281 8.81 2.44 -14.68
CA LEU A 281 8.63 2.11 -13.26
C LEU A 281 9.97 1.91 -12.55
N LYS A 282 10.95 1.33 -13.24
CA LYS A 282 12.29 1.11 -12.69
C LYS A 282 12.97 2.40 -12.24
N ASP A 283 12.85 3.47 -13.04
CA ASP A 283 13.48 4.76 -12.72
C ASP A 283 12.84 5.38 -11.49
N THR A 284 11.50 5.32 -11.37
CA THR A 284 10.79 5.77 -10.17
C THR A 284 11.21 4.98 -8.92
N LEU A 285 11.40 3.67 -9.02
CA LEU A 285 11.87 2.86 -7.88
C LEU A 285 13.30 3.22 -7.47
N ILE A 286 14.18 3.53 -8.41
CA ILE A 286 15.55 3.99 -8.14
C ILE A 286 15.51 5.35 -7.41
N GLU A 287 14.72 6.29 -7.90
CA GLU A 287 14.56 7.61 -7.28
C GLU A 287 13.99 7.50 -5.86
N MET A 288 12.91 6.73 -5.67
CA MET A 288 12.34 6.48 -4.33
C MET A 288 13.37 5.89 -3.37
N HIS A 289 14.21 4.96 -3.85
CA HIS A 289 15.25 4.34 -3.04
C HIS A 289 16.28 5.38 -2.57
N GLN A 290 16.78 6.21 -3.48
CA GLN A 290 17.74 7.27 -3.18
C GLN A 290 17.17 8.31 -2.20
N ASP A 291 15.90 8.69 -2.37
CA ASP A 291 15.23 9.65 -1.50
C ASP A 291 14.99 9.07 -0.10
N LEU A 292 14.68 7.78 -0.01
CA LEU A 292 14.55 7.12 1.28
C LEU A 292 15.91 6.96 1.99
N GLN A 293 16.99 6.65 1.26
CA GLN A 293 18.36 6.69 1.80
C GLN A 293 18.71 8.09 2.31
N SER A 294 18.31 9.13 1.58
CA SER A 294 18.47 10.52 2.03
C SER A 294 17.70 10.75 3.33
N SER A 295 16.46 10.28 3.44
CA SER A 295 15.64 10.42 4.65
C SER A 295 16.29 9.74 5.86
N ILE A 296 16.87 8.54 5.69
CA ILE A 296 17.60 7.82 6.75
C ILE A 296 18.85 8.63 7.18
N SER A 297 19.59 9.17 6.23
CA SER A 297 20.75 10.02 6.50
C SER A 297 20.37 11.26 7.32
N TYR A 298 19.28 11.95 6.94
CA TYR A 298 18.73 13.08 7.71
C TYR A 298 18.22 12.68 9.08
N ALA A 299 17.75 11.45 9.24
CA ALA A 299 17.32 10.91 10.53
C ALA A 299 18.51 10.63 11.48
N GLY A 300 19.75 10.70 11.00
CA GLY A 300 20.96 10.48 11.80
C GLY A 300 21.25 9.01 12.06
N GLY A 301 20.87 8.10 11.16
CA GLY A 301 21.09 6.67 11.29
C GLY A 301 21.57 5.99 10.02
N ARG A 302 21.49 4.66 10.01
CA ARG A 302 21.92 3.80 8.89
C ARG A 302 20.81 2.94 8.33
N ASP A 303 19.63 2.93 8.97
CA ASP A 303 18.48 2.11 8.62
C ASP A 303 17.15 2.81 8.94
N LEU A 304 16.04 2.16 8.63
CA LEU A 304 14.68 2.69 8.83
C LEU A 304 14.34 3.00 10.30
N GLU A 305 15.01 2.36 11.26
CA GLU A 305 14.77 2.58 12.69
C GLU A 305 15.17 3.99 13.13
N ALA A 306 16.12 4.62 12.43
CA ALA A 306 16.43 6.03 12.67
C ALA A 306 15.23 6.95 12.38
N ILE A 307 14.52 6.72 11.27
CA ILE A 307 13.33 7.52 10.92
C ILE A 307 12.23 7.37 11.99
N ARG A 308 12.05 6.19 12.57
CA ARG A 308 11.05 5.93 13.61
C ARG A 308 11.23 6.78 14.86
N LYS A 309 12.45 7.23 15.13
CA LYS A 309 12.84 7.91 16.37
C LYS A 309 12.97 9.42 16.26
N VAL A 310 12.97 9.99 15.06
CA VAL A 310 13.15 11.45 14.89
C VAL A 310 11.99 12.24 15.48
N ASP A 311 12.28 13.45 15.92
CA ASP A 311 11.24 14.41 16.28
C ASP A 311 10.58 15.02 15.05
N TYR A 312 9.42 15.66 15.24
CA TYR A 312 8.67 16.30 14.18
C TYR A 312 7.95 17.53 14.68
N VAL A 313 7.66 18.45 13.77
CA VAL A 313 6.82 19.61 14.02
C VAL A 313 5.52 19.50 13.23
N ILE A 314 4.47 20.13 13.75
CA ILE A 314 3.23 20.36 13.00
C ILE A 314 3.22 21.82 12.59
N VAL A 315 3.26 22.04 11.28
CA VAL A 315 3.24 23.35 10.65
C VAL A 315 1.79 23.72 10.35
N LYS A 316 1.25 24.73 11.02
CA LYS A 316 -0.16 25.10 10.88
C LYS A 316 -0.47 25.90 9.61
N ASN A 317 0.54 26.47 8.98
CA ASN A 317 0.41 27.19 7.71
C ASN A 317 1.52 26.69 6.81
N SER A 318 1.21 26.30 5.59
CA SER A 318 2.22 26.02 4.59
C SER A 318 3.02 27.29 4.34
N ILE A 319 4.23 27.36 4.89
CA ILE A 319 5.21 28.36 4.47
C ILE A 319 5.71 27.88 3.11
N PHE A 320 5.28 28.58 2.09
CA PHE A 320 5.63 28.31 0.72
C PHE A 320 7.09 28.68 0.50
N ASN A 321 7.92 27.72 0.08
CA ASN A 321 9.32 27.99 -0.32
C ASN A 321 9.43 28.58 -1.71
N GLY A 322 8.31 28.87 -2.37
CA GLY A 322 8.29 29.31 -3.76
C GLY A 322 8.28 28.19 -4.78
N ASP A 323 8.29 26.94 -4.35
CA ASP A 323 8.26 25.79 -5.24
C ASP A 323 6.81 25.39 -5.56
N THR A 324 6.44 25.54 -6.82
CA THR A 324 5.26 24.87 -7.39
C THR A 324 5.69 23.47 -7.79
N ILE A 325 5.23 22.46 -7.06
CA ILE A 325 5.35 21.06 -7.46
C ILE A 325 4.26 20.69 -8.47
#